data_6158d8a2176eb2cf8be73c5db2fbc7fa
#
_entry.id   6158d8a2176eb2cf8be73c5db2fbc7fa
#
_cell.length_a   1.000
_cell.length_b   1.000
_cell.length_c   1.000
_cell.angle_alpha   90.00
_cell.angle_beta   90.00
_cell.angle_gamma   90.00
#
_symmetry.space_group_name_H-M   'P 1'
#
loop_
_entity.id
_entity.type
_entity.pdbx_description
1 polymer ?
#
loop_
_entity_poly.entity_id
_entity_poly.type
_entity_poly.pdbx_seq_one_letter_code
_entity_poly.pdbx_strand_id
1 'polypeptide(L)'
;MTTITGLTVRDIRIPTSESLTGSDAMNPDPDYSAAYVELLTDHPAGLKGHGLAFTIGRGNELCAAAIEAWKPFILGQSLEEIRGDMRSFWRRMTRDSQLRWVGPEKGTVHMASAAIINA
;
A
#
# COMPACT_ATOMS: atom_id res chain seq x y z
N MET A 1 -24.02 0.26 6.33
CA MET A 1 -22.61 -0.14 6.35
C MET A 1 -21.82 0.65 5.32
N THR A 2 -20.56 0.89 5.55
CA THR A 2 -19.70 1.63 4.63
C THR A 2 -18.91 0.64 3.78
N THR A 3 -19.06 0.74 2.47
CA THR A 3 -18.41 -0.16 1.52
C THR A 3 -17.22 0.51 0.85
N ILE A 4 -16.12 -0.20 0.68
CA ILE A 4 -14.98 0.28 -0.11
C ILE A 4 -15.33 0.12 -1.59
N THR A 5 -15.43 1.23 -2.31
CA THR A 5 -15.89 1.29 -3.71
C THR A 5 -14.77 1.53 -4.70
N GLY A 6 -13.62 2.00 -4.25
CA GLY A 6 -12.50 2.28 -5.12
C GLY A 6 -11.16 2.16 -4.42
N LEU A 7 -10.14 1.88 -5.20
CA LEU A 7 -8.74 1.88 -4.80
C LEU A 7 -7.93 2.51 -5.91
N THR A 8 -7.20 3.56 -5.58
CA THR A 8 -6.28 4.23 -6.50
C THR A 8 -4.88 4.16 -5.91
N VAL A 9 -3.90 3.82 -6.73
CA VAL A 9 -2.49 3.82 -6.31
C VAL A 9 -1.70 4.79 -7.18
N ARG A 10 -0.74 5.48 -6.55
CA ARG A 10 0.17 6.41 -7.23
C ARG A 10 1.60 6.08 -6.87
N ASP A 11 2.46 6.07 -7.88
CA ASP A 11 3.91 5.97 -7.73
C ASP A 11 4.47 7.39 -7.63
N ILE A 12 4.70 7.86 -6.41
CA ILE A 12 5.16 9.22 -6.14
C ILE A 12 6.66 9.19 -5.94
N ARG A 13 7.37 10.00 -6.73
CA ARG A 13 8.84 10.11 -6.70
C ARG A 13 9.26 11.52 -6.36
N ILE A 14 10.21 11.65 -5.43
CA ILE A 14 10.84 12.92 -5.08
C ILE A 14 12.34 12.77 -5.38
N PRO A 15 12.90 13.58 -6.33
CA PRO A 15 14.27 13.37 -6.81
C PRO A 15 15.32 13.90 -5.81
N THR A 16 15.32 13.37 -4.61
CA THR A 16 16.24 13.78 -3.53
C THR A 16 17.69 13.42 -3.84
N SER A 17 17.93 12.46 -4.76
CA SER A 17 19.27 12.13 -5.23
C SER A 17 19.97 13.25 -5.99
N GLU A 18 19.21 14.18 -6.61
CA GLU A 18 19.79 15.33 -7.31
C GLU A 18 20.57 16.26 -6.39
N SER A 19 20.13 16.39 -5.14
CA SER A 19 20.82 17.18 -4.12
C SER A 19 21.54 16.33 -3.06
N LEU A 20 21.51 15.01 -3.21
CA LEU A 20 21.99 14.02 -2.24
C LEU A 20 21.38 14.20 -0.85
N THR A 21 20.19 14.78 -0.77
CA THR A 21 19.47 14.94 0.50
C THR A 21 19.11 13.57 1.07
N GLY A 22 19.52 13.33 2.32
CA GLY A 22 19.31 12.06 3.01
C GLY A 22 20.24 10.93 2.56
N SER A 23 21.24 11.21 1.70
CA SER A 23 22.22 10.20 1.30
C SER A 23 23.18 9.89 2.46
N ASP A 24 23.62 8.64 2.48
CA ASP A 24 24.65 8.15 3.42
C ASP A 24 25.48 7.05 2.76
N ALA A 25 26.39 6.43 3.53
CA ALA A 25 27.29 5.39 3.01
C ALA A 25 26.56 4.14 2.50
N MET A 26 25.38 3.83 3.07
CA MET A 26 24.58 2.67 2.68
C MET A 26 23.59 3.01 1.57
N ASN A 27 23.14 4.26 1.50
CA ASN A 27 22.13 4.75 0.56
C ASN A 27 22.69 6.00 -0.13
N PRO A 28 23.56 5.84 -1.16
CA PRO A 28 24.28 6.98 -1.74
C PRO A 28 23.42 7.88 -2.61
N ASP A 29 22.32 7.39 -3.18
CA ASP A 29 21.50 8.09 -4.13
C ASP A 29 19.98 7.89 -3.91
N PRO A 30 19.44 8.13 -2.70
CA PRO A 30 18.04 7.88 -2.44
C PRO A 30 17.14 8.89 -3.15
N ASP A 31 16.07 8.38 -3.75
CA ASP A 31 14.91 9.15 -4.22
C ASP A 31 13.73 8.82 -3.33
N TYR A 32 13.49 9.61 -2.30
CA TYR A 32 12.41 9.35 -1.35
C TYR A 32 11.08 9.27 -2.09
N SER A 33 10.41 8.13 -1.98
CA SER A 33 9.26 7.77 -2.79
C SER A 33 8.16 7.17 -1.95
N ALA A 34 6.95 7.19 -2.47
CA ALA A 34 5.80 6.60 -1.84
C ALA A 34 4.95 5.85 -2.87
N ALA A 35 4.66 4.59 -2.60
CA ALA A 35 3.54 3.90 -3.23
C ALA A 35 2.31 4.28 -2.43
N TYR A 36 1.56 5.27 -2.92
CA TYR A 36 0.47 5.93 -2.21
C TYR A 36 -0.87 5.33 -2.61
N VAL A 37 -1.65 4.90 -1.63
CA VAL A 37 -2.98 4.35 -1.85
C VAL A 37 -4.06 5.29 -1.30
N GLU A 38 -5.13 5.48 -2.09
CA GLU A 38 -6.36 6.11 -1.68
C GLU A 38 -7.49 5.09 -1.79
N LEU A 39 -8.22 4.88 -0.70
CA LEU A 39 -9.45 4.09 -0.69
C LEU A 39 -10.66 5.01 -0.74
N LEU A 40 -11.57 4.71 -1.63
CA LEU A 40 -12.84 5.41 -1.76
C LEU A 40 -13.95 4.58 -1.13
N THR A 41 -14.93 5.25 -0.54
CA THR A 41 -16.09 4.58 0.06
C THR A 41 -17.40 5.18 -0.43
N ASP A 42 -18.49 4.47 -0.18
CA ASP A 42 -19.86 4.95 -0.40
C ASP A 42 -20.43 5.72 0.80
N HIS A 43 -19.61 6.05 1.79
CA HIS A 43 -20.05 6.80 2.95
C HIS A 43 -20.58 8.17 2.55
N PRO A 44 -21.79 8.60 3.03
CA PRO A 44 -22.41 9.85 2.61
C PRO A 44 -21.58 11.11 2.84
N ALA A 45 -20.67 11.09 3.83
CA ALA A 45 -19.75 12.20 4.09
C ALA A 45 -18.52 12.20 3.18
N GLY A 46 -18.44 11.32 2.16
CA GLY A 46 -17.29 11.23 1.27
C GLY A 46 -16.02 10.72 1.95
N LEU A 47 -16.18 9.80 2.90
CA LEU A 47 -15.04 9.24 3.63
C LEU A 47 -14.05 8.57 2.67
N LYS A 48 -12.78 8.90 2.84
CA LYS A 48 -11.66 8.31 2.10
C LYS A 48 -10.58 7.88 3.08
N GLY A 49 -9.84 6.84 2.69
CA GLY A 49 -8.67 6.38 3.43
C GLY A 49 -7.38 6.65 2.64
N HIS A 50 -6.30 6.94 3.34
CA HIS A 50 -5.01 7.23 2.75
C HIS A 50 -3.90 6.47 3.47
N GLY A 51 -3.03 5.82 2.69
CA GLY A 51 -1.89 5.11 3.22
C GLY A 51 -0.74 5.10 2.21
N LEU A 52 0.44 4.73 2.65
CA LEU A 52 1.59 4.63 1.77
C LEU A 52 2.58 3.55 2.23
N ALA A 53 3.33 3.02 1.27
CA ALA A 53 4.57 2.32 1.51
C ALA A 53 5.73 3.23 1.11
N PHE A 54 6.66 3.47 2.03
CA PHE A 54 7.84 4.27 1.77
C PHE A 54 8.92 3.43 1.10
N THR A 55 9.54 3.98 0.06
CA THR A 55 10.75 3.43 -0.56
C THR A 55 11.77 4.54 -0.82
N ILE A 56 12.95 4.16 -1.27
CA ILE A 56 14.00 5.12 -1.62
C ILE A 56 14.28 5.15 -3.12
N GLY A 57 13.27 4.87 -3.92
CA GLY A 57 13.31 5.06 -5.37
C GLY A 57 13.01 3.79 -6.16
N ARG A 58 14.03 3.19 -6.75
CA ARG A 58 13.88 1.96 -7.55
C ARG A 58 13.16 0.87 -6.75
N GLY A 59 12.12 0.29 -7.34
CA GLY A 59 11.27 -0.70 -6.67
C GLY A 59 9.97 -0.11 -6.13
N ASN A 60 9.79 1.21 -6.10
CA ASN A 60 8.53 1.82 -5.71
C ASN A 60 7.38 1.35 -6.60
N GLU A 61 7.63 1.18 -7.90
CA GLU A 61 6.69 0.61 -8.87
C GLU A 61 6.25 -0.81 -8.52
N LEU A 62 7.10 -1.60 -7.87
CA LEU A 62 6.76 -2.95 -7.42
C LEU A 62 5.76 -2.90 -6.25
N CYS A 63 5.94 -1.96 -5.33
CA CYS A 63 4.98 -1.74 -4.25
C CYS A 63 3.64 -1.26 -4.80
N ALA A 64 3.65 -0.34 -5.76
CA ALA A 64 2.43 0.13 -6.42
C ALA A 64 1.70 -1.01 -7.14
N ALA A 65 2.42 -1.85 -7.87
CA ALA A 65 1.86 -3.03 -8.53
C ALA A 65 1.28 -4.03 -7.53
N ALA A 66 1.94 -4.24 -6.39
CA ALA A 66 1.44 -5.12 -5.33
C ALA A 66 0.15 -4.57 -4.71
N ILE A 67 0.03 -3.26 -4.51
CA ILE A 67 -1.21 -2.64 -4.06
C ILE A 67 -2.33 -2.89 -5.07
N GLU A 68 -2.07 -2.71 -6.35
CA GLU A 68 -3.05 -3.00 -7.42
C GLU A 68 -3.47 -4.48 -7.43
N ALA A 69 -2.55 -5.40 -7.17
CA ALA A 69 -2.85 -6.82 -7.10
C ALA A 69 -3.86 -7.17 -6.00
N TRP A 70 -3.92 -6.38 -4.93
CA TRP A 70 -4.88 -6.55 -3.84
C TRP A 70 -6.26 -5.98 -4.14
N LYS A 71 -6.40 -5.13 -5.14
CA LYS A 71 -7.65 -4.42 -5.45
C LYS A 71 -8.89 -5.32 -5.52
N PRO A 72 -8.86 -6.49 -6.19
CA PRO A 72 -10.02 -7.38 -6.23
C PRO A 72 -10.47 -7.91 -4.87
N PHE A 73 -9.54 -7.98 -3.90
CA PHE A 73 -9.84 -8.45 -2.54
C PHE A 73 -10.37 -7.35 -1.62
N ILE A 74 -10.16 -6.10 -1.99
CA ILE A 74 -10.51 -4.92 -1.17
C ILE A 74 -11.84 -4.33 -1.58
N LEU A 75 -12.10 -4.23 -2.89
CA LEU A 75 -13.35 -3.66 -3.38
C LEU A 75 -14.55 -4.50 -2.94
N GLY A 76 -15.60 -3.82 -2.49
CA GLY A 76 -16.84 -4.44 -2.01
C GLY A 76 -16.79 -4.89 -0.54
N GLN A 77 -15.65 -4.74 0.15
CA GLN A 77 -15.55 -5.07 1.57
C GLN A 77 -16.23 -3.99 2.42
N SER A 78 -16.83 -4.42 3.54
CA SER A 78 -17.39 -3.51 4.54
C SER A 78 -16.29 -3.00 5.47
N LEU A 79 -16.23 -1.70 5.66
CA LEU A 79 -15.29 -1.08 6.57
C LEU A 79 -15.53 -1.52 8.02
N GLU A 80 -16.80 -1.68 8.40
CA GLU A 80 -17.17 -2.12 9.74
C GLU A 80 -16.74 -3.56 10.00
N GLU A 81 -16.87 -4.45 9.02
CA GLU A 81 -16.41 -5.84 9.12
C GLU A 81 -14.88 -5.91 9.22
N ILE A 82 -14.17 -5.13 8.41
CA ILE A 82 -12.71 -5.03 8.49
C ILE A 82 -12.27 -4.57 9.88
N ARG A 83 -12.89 -3.50 10.41
CA ARG A 83 -12.58 -2.99 11.75
C ARG A 83 -12.92 -4.00 12.84
N GLY A 84 -13.97 -4.78 12.65
CA GLY A 84 -14.40 -5.83 13.58
C GLY A 84 -13.39 -6.98 13.69
N ASP A 85 -12.70 -7.28 12.60
CA ASP A 85 -11.67 -8.33 12.56
C ASP A 85 -10.51 -7.96 11.62
N MET A 86 -9.76 -6.95 12.01
CA MET A 86 -8.58 -6.50 11.28
C MET A 86 -7.54 -7.61 11.12
N ARG A 87 -7.45 -8.51 12.10
CA ARG A 87 -6.51 -9.64 12.05
C ARG A 87 -6.80 -10.57 10.88
N SER A 88 -8.06 -10.94 10.68
CA SER A 88 -8.47 -11.79 9.56
C SER A 88 -8.27 -11.07 8.22
N PHE A 89 -8.56 -9.78 8.17
CA PHE A 89 -8.31 -8.96 6.98
C PHE A 89 -6.83 -8.97 6.60
N TRP A 90 -5.94 -8.68 7.54
CA TRP A 90 -4.49 -8.72 7.33
C TRP A 90 -4.00 -10.11 6.90
N ARG A 91 -4.51 -11.17 7.53
CA ARG A 91 -4.14 -12.54 7.17
C ARG A 91 -4.57 -12.94 5.77
N ARG A 92 -5.72 -12.49 5.31
CA ARG A 92 -6.16 -12.75 3.92
C ARG A 92 -5.19 -12.20 2.90
N MET A 93 -4.60 -11.04 3.16
CA MET A 93 -3.58 -10.47 2.29
C MET A 93 -2.25 -11.22 2.42
N THR A 94 -1.71 -11.32 3.61
CA THR A 94 -0.35 -11.85 3.82
C THR A 94 -0.24 -13.37 3.65
N ARG A 95 -1.36 -14.08 3.65
CA ARG A 95 -1.42 -15.54 3.47
C ARG A 95 -2.17 -15.97 2.22
N ASP A 96 -2.37 -15.05 1.26
CA ASP A 96 -2.93 -15.43 -0.02
C ASP A 96 -2.11 -16.54 -0.65
N SER A 97 -2.79 -17.56 -1.20
CA SER A 97 -2.16 -18.79 -1.66
C SER A 97 -1.17 -18.59 -2.81
N GLN A 98 -1.33 -17.51 -3.59
CA GLN A 98 -0.49 -17.22 -4.74
C GLN A 98 0.41 -16.01 -4.50
N LEU A 99 -0.13 -14.87 -4.05
CA LEU A 99 0.64 -13.64 -3.87
C LEU A 99 1.73 -13.75 -2.80
N ARG A 100 1.56 -14.59 -1.78
CA ARG A 100 2.61 -14.84 -0.77
C ARG A 100 3.93 -15.35 -1.36
N TRP A 101 3.87 -16.00 -2.52
CA TRP A 101 5.07 -16.51 -3.19
C TRP A 101 5.88 -15.44 -3.92
N VAL A 102 5.25 -14.31 -4.23
CA VAL A 102 5.90 -13.21 -4.94
C VAL A 102 6.75 -12.36 -4.00
N GLY A 103 6.35 -12.25 -2.74
CA GLY A 103 7.09 -11.48 -1.76
C GLY A 103 7.27 -12.24 -0.45
N PRO A 104 8.51 -12.45 -0.01
CA PRO A 104 8.77 -13.02 1.31
C PRO A 104 8.30 -12.07 2.40
N GLU A 105 8.15 -12.60 3.60
CA GLU A 105 7.87 -11.79 4.79
C GLU A 105 8.81 -10.57 4.87
N LYS A 106 8.24 -9.39 5.19
CA LYS A 106 8.92 -8.09 5.21
C LYS A 106 9.36 -7.56 3.84
N GLY A 107 8.89 -8.19 2.75
CA GLY A 107 9.14 -7.72 1.38
C GLY A 107 8.00 -6.88 0.83
N THR A 108 8.00 -6.74 -0.50
CA THR A 108 7.08 -5.88 -1.26
C THR A 108 5.60 -6.10 -0.95
N VAL A 109 5.17 -7.36 -0.84
CA VAL A 109 3.76 -7.70 -0.54
C VAL A 109 3.36 -7.22 0.85
N HIS A 110 4.23 -7.35 1.85
CA HIS A 110 3.97 -6.85 3.20
C HIS A 110 3.96 -5.31 3.27
N MET A 111 4.83 -4.64 2.53
CA MET A 111 4.84 -3.18 2.42
C MET A 111 3.55 -2.67 1.79
N ALA A 112 3.09 -3.31 0.72
CA ALA A 112 1.83 -2.99 0.06
C ALA A 112 0.62 -3.23 0.97
N SER A 113 0.61 -4.36 1.69
CA SER A 113 -0.44 -4.67 2.67
C SER A 113 -0.51 -3.63 3.78
N ALA A 114 0.65 -3.16 4.26
CA ALA A 114 0.71 -2.11 5.28
C ALA A 114 0.12 -0.79 4.77
N ALA A 115 0.39 -0.41 3.53
CA ALA A 115 -0.18 0.79 2.92
C ALA A 115 -1.72 0.73 2.88
N ILE A 116 -2.28 -0.42 2.49
CA ILE A 116 -3.74 -0.64 2.45
C ILE A 116 -4.34 -0.58 3.86
N ILE A 117 -3.69 -1.22 4.85
CA ILE A 117 -4.18 -1.23 6.24
C ILE A 117 -4.18 0.17 6.83
N ASN A 118 -3.20 0.99 6.50
CA ASN A 118 -3.13 2.37 6.97
C ASN A 118 -4.19 3.27 6.30
N ALA A 119 -4.61 2.92 5.10
CA ALA A 119 -5.67 3.64 4.40
C ALA A 119 -7.05 3.34 4.98
#